data_2e660b9e24f1028f7ed58e1072c36cc7
#
_entry.id   2e660b9e24f1028f7ed58e1072c36cc7
#
_cell.length_a   1.000
_cell.length_b   1.000
_cell.length_c   1.000
_cell.angle_alpha   90.00
_cell.angle_beta   90.00
_cell.angle_gamma   90.00
#
_symmetry.space_group_name_H-M   'P 1'
#
loop_
_entity.id
_entity.type
_entity.pdbx_description
1 polymer ?
#
loop_
_entity_poly.entity_id
_entity_poly.type
_entity_poly.pdbx_seq_one_letter_code
_entity_poly.pdbx_strand_id
1 'polypeptide(L)'
;MVMSNISSIGTNYYSQIASGSKLQSAADGAAQMSIVQGEKGQINGYDMAARNAQDGIGVLNVADGAYNSITESLQRMRELAVQASNTAVLSDGDRRAIQYEVDQLKQGISDIANNTEFNTKKLLDGSNSDMYIQTGANAGQGQRIDTGNATLQALGLADFDVTKDFDIQTIDDALAQVSSNRSSIGAQSNSLDYTIGYNTQTSYNLTKTVSQMEDTDIAKAVSEMNKKQLLNTVNFMMQKKQQENQRQRMNLLF
;
A
#
# COMPACT_ATOMS: atom_id res chain seq x y z
N MET A 1 -55.21 -3.59 9.91
CA MET A 1 -53.95 -3.16 10.55
C MET A 1 -53.07 -4.32 11.05
N VAL A 2 -53.59 -5.46 11.48
CA VAL A 2 -52.79 -6.59 11.98
C VAL A 2 -52.09 -7.38 10.84
N MET A 3 -52.67 -7.45 9.64
CA MET A 3 -52.06 -8.19 8.50
C MET A 3 -50.84 -7.50 7.87
N SER A 4 -50.71 -6.18 7.93
CA SER A 4 -49.56 -5.45 7.38
C SER A 4 -48.29 -5.64 8.22
N ASN A 5 -48.39 -5.81 9.54
CA ASN A 5 -47.22 -6.07 10.42
C ASN A 5 -46.67 -7.50 10.31
N ILE A 6 -47.49 -8.46 9.88
CA ILE A 6 -47.08 -9.87 9.76
C ILE A 6 -46.21 -10.08 8.50
N SER A 7 -46.54 -9.35 7.43
CA SER A 7 -45.75 -9.41 6.17
C SER A 7 -44.37 -8.76 6.30
N SER A 8 -44.25 -7.66 7.03
CA SER A 8 -43.00 -6.91 7.16
C SER A 8 -41.94 -7.61 8.02
N ILE A 9 -42.35 -8.43 9.01
CA ILE A 9 -41.43 -9.15 9.90
C ILE A 9 -40.79 -10.37 9.23
N GLY A 10 -41.53 -11.04 8.31
CA GLY A 10 -41.01 -12.15 7.52
C GLY A 10 -40.00 -11.69 6.49
N THR A 11 -40.21 -10.57 5.84
CA THR A 11 -39.32 -10.00 4.82
C THR A 11 -37.97 -9.60 5.39
N ASN A 12 -37.88 -9.12 6.64
CA ASN A 12 -36.64 -8.70 7.25
C ASN A 12 -35.67 -9.88 7.51
N TYR A 13 -36.17 -11.03 8.00
CA TYR A 13 -35.30 -12.22 8.20
C TYR A 13 -34.86 -12.84 6.87
N TYR A 14 -35.72 -12.90 5.87
CA TYR A 14 -35.35 -13.36 4.53
C TYR A 14 -34.25 -12.49 3.92
N SER A 15 -34.35 -11.16 4.06
CA SER A 15 -33.36 -10.26 3.53
C SER A 15 -32.03 -10.32 4.31
N GLN A 16 -32.06 -10.46 5.64
CA GLN A 16 -30.87 -10.67 6.46
C GLN A 16 -30.15 -11.99 6.13
N ILE A 17 -30.89 -13.07 5.91
CA ILE A 17 -30.32 -14.37 5.51
C ILE A 17 -29.75 -14.29 4.10
N ALA A 18 -30.45 -13.61 3.17
CA ALA A 18 -30.01 -13.48 1.78
C ALA A 18 -28.80 -12.57 1.61
N SER A 19 -28.68 -11.50 2.40
CA SER A 19 -27.55 -10.57 2.36
C SER A 19 -26.39 -10.98 3.27
N GLY A 20 -26.62 -11.83 4.27
CA GLY A 20 -25.67 -12.14 5.32
C GLY A 20 -25.45 -11.00 6.34
N SER A 21 -26.14 -9.86 6.19
CA SER A 21 -25.98 -8.68 7.03
C SER A 21 -27.24 -8.42 7.87
N LYS A 22 -27.03 -8.12 9.15
CA LYS A 22 -28.10 -7.70 10.08
C LYS A 22 -28.41 -6.20 10.00
N LEU A 23 -27.49 -5.39 9.43
CA LEU A 23 -27.58 -3.95 9.26
C LEU A 23 -27.80 -3.63 7.77
N GLN A 24 -29.07 -3.64 7.31
CA GLN A 24 -29.41 -3.38 5.90
C GLN A 24 -29.85 -1.96 5.65
N SER A 25 -30.41 -1.33 6.67
CA SER A 25 -30.92 0.03 6.60
C SER A 25 -30.60 0.82 7.87
N ALA A 26 -30.64 2.14 7.78
CA ALA A 26 -30.46 3.00 8.95
C ALA A 26 -31.51 2.74 10.05
N ALA A 27 -32.66 2.12 9.71
CA ALA A 27 -33.68 1.74 10.65
C ALA A 27 -33.29 0.54 11.55
N ASP A 28 -32.32 -0.29 11.09
CA ASP A 28 -31.86 -1.47 11.83
C ASP A 28 -30.86 -1.11 12.94
N GLY A 29 -30.24 0.09 12.85
CA GLY A 29 -29.29 0.59 13.84
C GLY A 29 -28.41 1.71 13.29
N ALA A 30 -28.92 2.94 13.30
CA ALA A 30 -28.23 4.10 12.71
C ALA A 30 -26.83 4.34 13.26
N ALA A 31 -26.62 4.19 14.56
CA ALA A 31 -25.32 4.37 15.20
C ALA A 31 -24.31 3.29 14.77
N GLN A 32 -24.73 2.02 14.78
CA GLN A 32 -23.87 0.91 14.33
C GLN A 32 -23.55 0.99 12.86
N MET A 33 -24.53 1.33 12.00
CA MET A 33 -24.31 1.51 10.58
C MET A 33 -23.31 2.65 10.30
N SER A 34 -23.39 3.76 11.03
CA SER A 34 -22.41 4.86 10.89
C SER A 34 -20.99 4.42 11.24
N ILE A 35 -20.83 3.64 12.33
CA ILE A 35 -19.52 3.09 12.71
C ILE A 35 -19.00 2.13 11.64
N VAL A 36 -19.82 1.18 11.19
CA VAL A 36 -19.44 0.20 10.15
C VAL A 36 -19.05 0.88 8.86
N GLN A 37 -19.78 1.90 8.44
CA GLN A 37 -19.44 2.69 7.24
C GLN A 37 -18.08 3.42 7.41
N GLY A 38 -17.83 4.00 8.58
CA GLY A 38 -16.56 4.63 8.90
C GLY A 38 -15.39 3.62 8.88
N GLU A 39 -15.58 2.45 9.51
CA GLU A 39 -14.56 1.39 9.53
C GLU A 39 -14.30 0.81 8.13
N LYS A 40 -15.33 0.60 7.30
CA LYS A 40 -15.16 0.20 5.89
C LYS A 40 -14.37 1.23 5.09
N GLY A 41 -14.61 2.52 5.33
CA GLY A 41 -13.80 3.59 4.75
C GLY A 41 -12.32 3.50 5.16
N GLN A 42 -12.05 3.21 6.44
CA GLN A 42 -10.69 3.02 6.93
C GLN A 42 -10.03 1.76 6.36
N ILE A 43 -10.74 0.63 6.28
CA ILE A 43 -10.25 -0.60 5.65
C ILE A 43 -9.78 -0.32 4.23
N ASN A 44 -10.62 0.29 3.41
CA ASN A 44 -10.27 0.67 2.04
C ASN A 44 -9.04 1.62 2.00
N GLY A 45 -8.97 2.54 2.96
CA GLY A 45 -7.84 3.46 3.12
C GLY A 45 -6.53 2.72 3.43
N TYR A 46 -6.53 1.78 4.37
CA TYR A 46 -5.35 0.98 4.73
C TYR A 46 -4.92 0.05 3.58
N ASP A 47 -5.88 -0.55 2.86
CA ASP A 47 -5.58 -1.41 1.71
C ASP A 47 -4.92 -0.61 0.57
N MET A 48 -5.40 0.60 0.30
CA MET A 48 -4.77 1.51 -0.67
C MET A 48 -3.40 2.00 -0.19
N ALA A 49 -3.27 2.31 1.10
CA ALA A 49 -2.00 2.73 1.69
C ALA A 49 -0.93 1.63 1.62
N ALA A 50 -1.32 0.36 1.81
CA ALA A 50 -0.42 -0.77 1.63
C ALA A 50 0.06 -0.90 0.17
N ARG A 51 -0.83 -0.70 -0.81
CA ARG A 51 -0.45 -0.68 -2.24
C ARG A 51 0.48 0.49 -2.56
N ASN A 52 0.19 1.68 -2.08
CA ASN A 52 1.05 2.84 -2.27
C ASN A 52 2.45 2.61 -1.68
N ALA A 53 2.54 1.94 -0.53
CA ALA A 53 3.83 1.58 0.06
C ALA A 53 4.59 0.55 -0.80
N GLN A 54 3.89 -0.42 -1.42
CA GLN A 54 4.49 -1.36 -2.38
C GLN A 54 5.02 -0.65 -3.62
N ASP A 55 4.26 0.33 -4.14
CA ASP A 55 4.72 1.16 -5.27
C ASP A 55 5.99 1.95 -4.88
N GLY A 56 6.03 2.47 -3.64
CA GLY A 56 7.21 3.12 -3.09
C GLY A 56 8.44 2.21 -3.02
N ILE A 57 8.28 0.97 -2.58
CA ILE A 57 9.35 -0.03 -2.61
C ILE A 57 9.79 -0.29 -4.06
N GLY A 58 8.86 -0.31 -5.01
CA GLY A 58 9.17 -0.43 -6.44
C GLY A 58 10.10 0.69 -6.93
N VAL A 59 9.80 1.94 -6.56
CA VAL A 59 10.67 3.10 -6.86
C VAL A 59 12.07 2.93 -6.27
N LEU A 60 12.14 2.56 -4.98
CA LEU A 60 13.42 2.37 -4.28
C LEU A 60 14.26 1.24 -4.90
N ASN A 61 13.64 0.15 -5.33
CA ASN A 61 14.32 -0.95 -6.00
C ASN A 61 14.93 -0.54 -7.36
N VAL A 62 14.23 0.30 -8.14
CA VAL A 62 14.75 0.84 -9.40
C VAL A 62 15.96 1.74 -9.12
N ALA A 63 15.88 2.59 -8.10
CA ALA A 63 17.01 3.44 -7.70
C ALA A 63 18.21 2.61 -7.20
N ASP A 64 18.00 1.57 -6.37
CA ASP A 64 19.07 0.71 -5.87
C ASP A 64 19.77 -0.05 -7.01
N GLY A 65 19.00 -0.56 -7.99
CA GLY A 65 19.55 -1.21 -9.18
C GLY A 65 20.45 -0.29 -9.99
N ALA A 66 20.04 0.98 -10.16
CA ALA A 66 20.86 1.99 -10.83
C ALA A 66 22.14 2.32 -10.04
N TYR A 67 22.04 2.47 -8.72
CA TYR A 67 23.20 2.68 -7.86
C TYR A 67 24.19 1.50 -7.88
N ASN A 68 23.71 0.26 -8.06
CA ASN A 68 24.58 -0.88 -8.23
C ASN A 68 25.46 -0.73 -9.47
N SER A 69 24.90 -0.37 -10.62
CA SER A 69 25.64 -0.14 -11.86
C SER A 69 26.62 1.05 -11.75
N ILE A 70 26.23 2.11 -11.02
CA ILE A 70 27.11 3.24 -10.72
C ILE A 70 28.28 2.76 -9.84
N THR A 71 28.03 1.91 -8.84
CA THR A 71 29.08 1.36 -7.97
C THR A 71 30.10 0.56 -8.77
N GLU A 72 29.66 -0.30 -9.71
CA GLU A 72 30.55 -1.05 -10.60
C GLU A 72 31.42 -0.13 -11.47
N SER A 73 30.80 0.94 -12.02
CA SER A 73 31.53 1.94 -12.82
C SER A 73 32.57 2.70 -11.98
N LEU A 74 32.24 3.09 -10.75
CA LEU A 74 33.15 3.74 -9.82
C LEU A 74 34.30 2.84 -9.38
N GLN A 75 34.05 1.56 -9.13
CA GLN A 75 35.10 0.58 -8.83
C GLN A 75 36.07 0.44 -10.01
N ARG A 76 35.56 0.38 -11.23
CA ARG A 76 36.40 0.36 -12.43
C ARG A 76 37.18 1.65 -12.61
N MET A 77 36.60 2.80 -12.37
CA MET A 77 37.32 4.09 -12.36
C MET A 77 38.46 4.11 -11.33
N ARG A 78 38.22 3.53 -10.13
CA ARG A 78 39.23 3.44 -9.08
C ARG A 78 40.43 2.55 -9.51
N GLU A 79 40.15 1.42 -10.15
CA GLU A 79 41.24 0.56 -10.70
C GLU A 79 42.11 1.32 -11.71
N LEU A 80 41.43 2.05 -12.64
CA LEU A 80 42.10 2.87 -13.66
C LEU A 80 42.90 4.02 -13.04
N ALA A 81 42.38 4.66 -12.01
CA ALA A 81 43.05 5.72 -11.27
C ALA A 81 44.31 5.19 -10.57
N VAL A 82 44.21 4.02 -9.93
CA VAL A 82 45.39 3.35 -9.32
C VAL A 82 46.42 3.01 -10.41
N GLN A 83 46.00 2.50 -11.56
CA GLN A 83 46.89 2.21 -12.69
C GLN A 83 47.55 3.52 -13.19
N ALA A 84 46.81 4.59 -13.37
CA ALA A 84 47.30 5.90 -13.84
C ALA A 84 48.26 6.56 -12.86
N SER A 85 48.21 6.23 -11.58
CA SER A 85 49.13 6.71 -10.54
C SER A 85 50.56 6.18 -10.70
N ASN A 86 50.78 5.13 -11.52
CA ASN A 86 52.12 4.59 -11.78
C ASN A 86 52.88 5.41 -12.83
N THR A 87 53.26 6.62 -12.47
CA THR A 87 53.95 7.58 -13.36
C THR A 87 55.35 7.15 -13.76
N ALA A 88 55.96 6.18 -13.06
CA ALA A 88 57.30 5.68 -13.36
C ALA A 88 57.37 4.80 -14.63
N VAL A 89 56.21 4.22 -15.03
CA VAL A 89 56.16 3.25 -16.13
C VAL A 89 55.26 3.76 -17.27
N LEU A 90 54.23 4.53 -16.96
CA LEU A 90 53.26 5.00 -17.94
C LEU A 90 53.74 6.28 -18.66
N SER A 91 53.63 6.26 -19.97
CA SER A 91 53.80 7.46 -20.80
C SER A 91 52.55 8.34 -20.77
N ASP A 92 52.68 9.60 -21.20
CA ASP A 92 51.53 10.49 -21.36
C ASP A 92 50.50 9.95 -22.37
N GLY A 93 50.92 9.12 -23.32
CA GLY A 93 50.07 8.42 -24.26
C GLY A 93 49.20 7.34 -23.58
N ASP A 94 49.79 6.58 -22.67
CA ASP A 94 49.13 5.53 -21.90
C ASP A 94 48.09 6.16 -20.94
N ARG A 95 48.48 7.23 -20.25
CA ARG A 95 47.57 7.97 -19.36
C ARG A 95 46.37 8.56 -20.11
N ARG A 96 46.55 9.05 -21.34
CA ARG A 96 45.46 9.50 -22.20
C ARG A 96 44.51 8.38 -22.61
N ALA A 97 45.06 7.17 -22.87
CA ALA A 97 44.24 6.00 -23.16
C ALA A 97 43.38 5.58 -21.94
N ILE A 98 43.98 5.62 -20.74
CA ILE A 98 43.26 5.39 -19.48
C ILE A 98 42.16 6.46 -19.28
N GLN A 99 42.49 7.76 -19.54
CA GLN A 99 41.50 8.83 -19.42
C GLN A 99 40.29 8.62 -20.36
N TYR A 100 40.53 8.13 -21.56
CA TYR A 100 39.43 7.83 -22.48
C TYR A 100 38.46 6.78 -21.88
N GLU A 101 38.96 5.72 -21.22
CA GLU A 101 38.11 4.74 -20.52
C GLU A 101 37.39 5.38 -19.32
N VAL A 102 38.06 6.23 -18.54
CA VAL A 102 37.46 7.00 -17.45
C VAL A 102 36.33 7.89 -17.95
N ASP A 103 36.52 8.58 -19.09
CA ASP A 103 35.50 9.43 -19.67
C ASP A 103 34.25 8.64 -20.13
N GLN A 104 34.45 7.42 -20.67
CA GLN A 104 33.34 6.54 -21.01
C GLN A 104 32.57 6.07 -19.76
N LEU A 105 33.27 5.76 -18.66
CA LEU A 105 32.64 5.39 -17.40
C LEU A 105 31.87 6.58 -16.78
N LYS A 106 32.44 7.80 -16.82
CA LYS A 106 31.76 9.04 -16.43
C LYS A 106 30.49 9.26 -17.24
N GLN A 107 30.56 9.07 -18.57
CA GLN A 107 29.38 9.18 -19.42
C GLN A 107 28.34 8.15 -19.04
N GLY A 108 28.73 6.90 -18.82
CA GLY A 108 27.82 5.85 -18.34
C GLY A 108 27.13 6.19 -17.03
N ILE A 109 27.88 6.71 -16.04
CA ILE A 109 27.31 7.18 -14.77
C ILE A 109 26.32 8.33 -15.00
N SER A 110 26.71 9.30 -15.85
CA SER A 110 25.83 10.42 -16.20
C SER A 110 24.52 9.95 -16.88
N ASP A 111 24.61 9.00 -17.79
CA ASP A 111 23.48 8.43 -18.49
C ASP A 111 22.55 7.68 -17.52
N ILE A 112 23.10 6.89 -16.61
CA ILE A 112 22.33 6.21 -15.55
C ILE A 112 21.64 7.24 -14.65
N ALA A 113 22.37 8.24 -14.16
CA ALA A 113 21.83 9.25 -13.27
C ALA A 113 20.69 10.06 -13.89
N ASN A 114 20.84 10.43 -15.18
CA ASN A 114 19.86 11.27 -15.88
C ASN A 114 18.70 10.48 -16.50
N ASN A 115 18.88 9.17 -16.78
CA ASN A 115 17.86 8.36 -17.46
C ASN A 115 17.11 7.40 -16.55
N THR A 116 17.60 7.16 -15.33
CA THR A 116 16.86 6.35 -14.36
C THR A 116 15.58 7.06 -13.95
N GLU A 117 14.45 6.48 -14.33
CA GLU A 117 13.13 7.04 -14.05
C GLU A 117 12.12 5.96 -13.67
N PHE A 118 11.12 6.36 -12.92
CA PHE A 118 9.95 5.57 -12.60
C PHE A 118 8.70 6.41 -12.91
N ASN A 119 7.83 5.89 -13.78
CA ASN A 119 6.63 6.61 -14.22
C ASN A 119 6.92 8.07 -14.64
N THR A 120 7.91 8.27 -15.50
CA THR A 120 8.37 9.58 -16.03
C THR A 120 9.02 10.53 -15.00
N LYS A 121 9.17 10.11 -13.76
CA LYS A 121 9.89 10.88 -12.74
C LYS A 121 11.33 10.42 -12.66
N LYS A 122 12.26 11.35 -12.82
CA LYS A 122 13.70 11.08 -12.64
C LYS A 122 13.98 10.80 -11.17
N LEU A 123 14.84 9.81 -10.90
CA LEU A 123 15.10 9.37 -9.54
C LEU A 123 16.46 9.84 -9.00
N LEU A 124 17.48 9.96 -9.87
CA LEU A 124 18.87 10.12 -9.46
C LEU A 124 19.52 11.43 -9.90
N ASP A 125 18.79 12.29 -10.58
CA ASP A 125 19.27 13.61 -11.07
C ASP A 125 19.15 14.74 -10.02
N GLY A 126 18.60 14.43 -8.85
CA GLY A 126 18.38 15.38 -7.76
C GLY A 126 17.10 16.22 -7.91
N SER A 127 16.33 16.08 -8.98
CA SER A 127 15.10 16.86 -9.19
C SER A 127 13.93 16.42 -8.33
N ASN A 128 13.90 15.15 -7.92
CA ASN A 128 12.82 14.50 -7.16
C ASN A 128 13.31 13.86 -5.85
N SER A 129 14.15 14.57 -5.11
CA SER A 129 14.73 14.07 -3.86
C SER A 129 13.72 13.91 -2.70
N ASP A 130 12.48 14.37 -2.84
CA ASP A 130 11.49 14.40 -1.75
C ASP A 130 10.12 13.94 -2.27
N MET A 131 10.01 12.63 -2.54
CA MET A 131 8.76 12.04 -3.00
C MET A 131 7.89 11.62 -1.82
N TYR A 132 6.65 12.12 -1.77
CA TYR A 132 5.70 11.79 -0.72
C TYR A 132 4.82 10.60 -1.11
N ILE A 133 4.75 9.60 -0.24
CA ILE A 133 3.89 8.43 -0.36
C ILE A 133 2.88 8.44 0.78
N GLN A 134 1.59 8.40 0.45
CA GLN A 134 0.52 8.25 1.42
C GLN A 134 0.48 6.78 1.90
N THR A 135 0.94 6.54 3.12
CA THR A 135 1.11 5.20 3.71
C THR A 135 0.12 4.89 4.81
N GLY A 136 -0.89 5.74 5.02
CA GLY A 136 -1.96 5.52 5.98
C GLY A 136 -3.32 5.94 5.45
N ALA A 137 -4.38 5.53 6.14
CA ALA A 137 -5.77 5.75 5.74
C ALA A 137 -6.22 7.22 5.85
N ASN A 138 -5.55 8.03 6.69
CA ASN A 138 -5.95 9.41 6.97
C ASN A 138 -4.97 10.43 6.39
N ALA A 139 -5.46 11.64 6.16
CA ALA A 139 -4.62 12.75 5.67
C ALA A 139 -3.41 13.00 6.57
N GLY A 140 -2.24 13.24 5.96
CA GLY A 140 -0.98 13.48 6.67
C GLY A 140 -0.27 12.22 7.19
N GLN A 141 -0.82 11.05 6.99
CA GLN A 141 -0.19 9.77 7.31
C GLN A 141 0.61 9.28 6.11
N GLY A 142 1.74 9.88 5.84
CA GLY A 142 2.59 9.48 4.74
C GLY A 142 4.07 9.50 5.11
N GLN A 143 4.87 8.86 4.27
CA GLN A 143 6.31 8.81 4.38
C GLN A 143 6.93 9.50 3.17
N ARG A 144 7.99 10.27 3.41
CA ARG A 144 8.82 10.81 2.35
C ARG A 144 9.92 9.80 2.02
N ILE A 145 10.16 9.61 0.75
CA ILE A 145 11.26 8.80 0.24
C ILE A 145 12.23 9.70 -0.53
N ASP A 146 13.51 9.47 -0.30
CA ASP A 146 14.60 10.15 -0.96
C ASP A 146 15.49 9.11 -1.63
N THR A 147 15.69 9.27 -2.92
CA THR A 147 16.54 8.38 -3.73
C THR A 147 17.98 8.92 -3.87
N GLY A 148 18.23 10.13 -3.37
CA GLY A 148 19.54 10.78 -3.46
C GLY A 148 19.81 11.39 -4.84
N ASN A 149 21.06 11.87 -5.00
CA ASN A 149 21.56 12.47 -6.24
C ASN A 149 22.85 11.75 -6.65
N ALA A 150 22.88 11.17 -7.86
CA ALA A 150 24.00 10.43 -8.40
C ALA A 150 24.66 11.13 -9.62
N THR A 151 24.37 12.40 -9.85
CA THR A 151 25.02 13.17 -10.92
C THR A 151 26.51 13.29 -10.67
N LEU A 152 27.31 13.37 -11.74
CA LEU A 152 28.77 13.56 -11.61
C LEU A 152 29.15 14.77 -10.76
N GLN A 153 28.35 15.84 -10.78
CA GLN A 153 28.53 17.01 -9.94
C GLN A 153 28.32 16.70 -8.45
N ALA A 154 27.24 15.99 -8.13
CA ALA A 154 26.96 15.60 -6.75
C ALA A 154 27.99 14.62 -6.20
N LEU A 155 28.52 13.74 -7.05
CA LEU A 155 29.57 12.77 -6.70
C LEU A 155 30.99 13.39 -6.70
N GLY A 156 31.14 14.68 -7.06
CA GLY A 156 32.46 15.34 -7.12
C GLY A 156 33.36 14.88 -8.27
N LEU A 157 32.82 14.15 -9.27
CA LEU A 157 33.56 13.52 -10.34
C LEU A 157 33.54 14.31 -11.66
N ALA A 158 32.88 15.49 -11.68
CA ALA A 158 32.71 16.27 -12.91
C ALA A 158 34.09 16.61 -13.57
N ASP A 159 35.03 17.04 -12.78
CA ASP A 159 36.36 17.50 -13.22
C ASP A 159 37.46 16.43 -13.03
N PHE A 160 37.09 15.19 -12.66
CA PHE A 160 38.06 14.13 -12.45
C PHE A 160 38.78 13.75 -13.75
N ASP A 161 40.15 13.84 -13.76
CA ASP A 161 41.00 13.66 -14.94
C ASP A 161 42.37 13.07 -14.52
N VAL A 162 42.66 11.83 -14.93
CA VAL A 162 43.89 11.10 -14.59
C VAL A 162 45.12 11.60 -15.35
N THR A 163 44.95 12.46 -16.35
CA THR A 163 46.12 13.08 -17.07
C THR A 163 46.69 14.27 -16.35
N LYS A 164 45.96 14.83 -15.39
CA LYS A 164 46.37 15.94 -14.53
C LYS A 164 46.81 15.44 -13.15
N ASP A 165 46.97 16.36 -12.23
CA ASP A 165 47.07 16.03 -10.81
C ASP A 165 45.70 15.62 -10.32
N PHE A 166 45.55 14.41 -9.81
CA PHE A 166 44.26 13.85 -9.36
C PHE A 166 44.43 13.10 -8.03
N ASP A 167 43.35 13.05 -7.28
CA ASP A 167 43.30 12.31 -6.01
C ASP A 167 42.29 11.14 -6.13
N ILE A 168 42.77 9.93 -5.84
CA ILE A 168 41.99 8.68 -5.78
C ILE A 168 40.89 8.83 -4.72
N GLN A 169 41.14 9.60 -3.66
CA GLN A 169 40.21 9.83 -2.56
C GLN A 169 38.85 10.38 -3.09
N THR A 170 38.87 11.16 -4.19
CA THR A 170 37.64 11.67 -4.82
C THR A 170 36.70 10.53 -5.26
N ILE A 171 37.25 9.42 -5.77
CA ILE A 171 36.45 8.25 -6.15
C ILE A 171 36.02 7.48 -4.91
N ASP A 172 36.87 7.37 -3.88
CA ASP A 172 36.53 6.70 -2.63
C ASP A 172 35.38 7.47 -1.91
N ASP A 173 35.40 8.81 -1.94
CA ASP A 173 34.33 9.64 -1.41
C ASP A 173 33.02 9.47 -2.19
N ALA A 174 33.09 9.37 -3.53
CA ALA A 174 31.93 9.07 -4.37
C ALA A 174 31.34 7.66 -4.07
N LEU A 175 32.19 6.66 -3.88
CA LEU A 175 31.77 5.31 -3.46
C LEU A 175 31.11 5.33 -2.08
N ALA A 176 31.66 6.07 -1.13
CA ALA A 176 31.09 6.23 0.21
C ALA A 176 29.70 6.92 0.15
N GLN A 177 29.55 7.94 -0.69
CA GLN A 177 28.27 8.62 -0.88
C GLN A 177 27.22 7.69 -1.51
N VAL A 178 27.57 6.96 -2.57
CA VAL A 178 26.70 5.97 -3.20
C VAL A 178 26.29 4.88 -2.20
N SER A 179 27.22 4.39 -1.39
CA SER A 179 26.95 3.41 -0.34
C SER A 179 26.00 3.97 0.74
N SER A 180 26.16 5.23 1.12
CA SER A 180 25.27 5.93 2.05
C SER A 180 23.85 6.07 1.48
N ASN A 181 23.73 6.45 0.20
CA ASN A 181 22.42 6.57 -0.46
C ASN A 181 21.73 5.19 -0.54
N ARG A 182 22.45 4.13 -0.90
CA ARG A 182 21.92 2.75 -0.90
C ARG A 182 21.49 2.30 0.49
N SER A 183 22.25 2.61 1.52
CA SER A 183 21.88 2.33 2.91
C SER A 183 20.60 3.04 3.32
N SER A 184 20.45 4.31 2.92
CA SER A 184 19.20 5.08 3.13
C SER A 184 18.02 4.46 2.40
N ILE A 185 18.18 4.06 1.13
CA ILE A 185 17.16 3.36 0.34
C ILE A 185 16.74 2.06 1.02
N GLY A 186 17.70 1.26 1.50
CA GLY A 186 17.41 0.03 2.23
C GLY A 186 16.64 0.26 3.53
N ALA A 187 17.01 1.29 4.29
CA ALA A 187 16.30 1.67 5.52
C ALA A 187 14.87 2.13 5.23
N GLN A 188 14.67 2.94 4.17
CA GLN A 188 13.36 3.40 3.73
C GLN A 188 12.48 2.24 3.23
N SER A 189 13.06 1.29 2.47
CA SER A 189 12.38 0.08 2.01
C SER A 189 11.88 -0.76 3.19
N ASN A 190 12.74 -1.00 4.20
CA ASN A 190 12.34 -1.70 5.41
C ASN A 190 11.22 -0.97 6.16
N SER A 191 11.28 0.37 6.24
CA SER A 191 10.23 1.17 6.88
C SER A 191 8.89 1.03 6.16
N LEU A 192 8.89 1.03 4.83
CA LEU A 192 7.68 0.81 4.03
C LEU A 192 7.14 -0.62 4.20
N ASP A 193 8.02 -1.64 4.27
CA ASP A 193 7.61 -3.03 4.49
C ASP A 193 6.94 -3.21 5.86
N TYR A 194 7.48 -2.63 6.92
CA TYR A 194 6.82 -2.58 8.23
C TYR A 194 5.46 -1.88 8.17
N THR A 195 5.35 -0.82 7.39
CA THR A 195 4.08 -0.09 7.22
C THR A 195 3.04 -0.93 6.47
N ILE A 196 3.45 -1.70 5.46
CA ILE A 196 2.58 -2.67 4.78
C ILE A 196 2.05 -3.71 5.76
N GLY A 197 2.94 -4.29 6.57
CA GLY A 197 2.56 -5.24 7.61
C GLY A 197 1.56 -4.66 8.62
N TYR A 198 1.82 -3.45 9.10
CA TYR A 198 0.93 -2.73 10.00
C TYR A 198 -0.45 -2.46 9.36
N ASN A 199 -0.49 -1.95 8.14
CA ASN A 199 -1.73 -1.64 7.43
C ASN A 199 -2.57 -2.90 7.19
N THR A 200 -1.93 -3.99 6.76
CA THR A 200 -2.59 -5.27 6.53
C THR A 200 -3.18 -5.84 7.81
N GLN A 201 -2.42 -5.79 8.91
CA GLN A 201 -2.91 -6.26 10.21
C GLN A 201 -4.06 -5.39 10.74
N THR A 202 -3.99 -4.08 10.54
CA THR A 202 -5.03 -3.15 10.96
C THR A 202 -6.29 -3.35 10.13
N SER A 203 -6.19 -3.47 8.80
CA SER A 203 -7.29 -3.77 7.88
C SER A 203 -7.99 -5.08 8.28
N TYR A 204 -7.21 -6.13 8.58
CA TYR A 204 -7.74 -7.41 9.06
C TYR A 204 -8.52 -7.28 10.38
N ASN A 205 -7.98 -6.56 11.37
CA ASN A 205 -8.64 -6.36 12.65
C ASN A 205 -9.94 -5.55 12.51
N LEU A 206 -9.93 -4.49 11.69
CA LEU A 206 -11.13 -3.71 11.39
C LEU A 206 -12.17 -4.55 10.66
N THR A 207 -11.76 -5.36 9.68
CA THR A 207 -12.66 -6.29 8.98
C THR A 207 -13.33 -7.25 9.96
N LYS A 208 -12.58 -7.80 10.91
CA LYS A 208 -13.13 -8.66 11.96
C LYS A 208 -14.14 -7.91 12.83
N THR A 209 -13.87 -6.65 13.19
CA THR A 209 -14.78 -5.80 13.96
C THR A 209 -16.05 -5.50 13.18
N VAL A 210 -15.94 -5.14 11.91
CA VAL A 210 -17.08 -4.94 11.01
C VAL A 210 -17.92 -6.19 10.89
N SER A 211 -17.30 -7.36 10.69
CA SER A 211 -17.99 -8.65 10.65
C SER A 211 -18.80 -8.93 11.93
N GLN A 212 -18.22 -8.69 13.11
CA GLN A 212 -18.96 -8.85 14.38
C GLN A 212 -20.16 -7.91 14.52
N MET A 213 -20.06 -6.70 13.98
CA MET A 213 -21.15 -5.71 14.04
C MET A 213 -22.21 -5.91 12.95
N GLU A 214 -21.84 -6.35 11.75
CA GLU A 214 -22.71 -6.37 10.58
C GLU A 214 -23.23 -7.76 10.23
N ASP A 215 -22.41 -8.83 10.42
CA ASP A 215 -22.76 -10.16 9.95
C ASP A 215 -23.89 -10.79 10.77
N THR A 216 -24.76 -11.49 10.07
CA THR A 216 -25.89 -12.23 10.62
C THR A 216 -25.46 -13.66 10.96
N ASP A 217 -25.71 -14.11 12.19
CA ASP A 217 -25.70 -15.53 12.53
C ASP A 217 -26.88 -16.21 11.81
N ILE A 218 -26.58 -16.84 10.69
CA ILE A 218 -27.58 -17.47 9.82
C ILE A 218 -28.36 -18.57 10.55
N ALA A 219 -27.68 -19.37 11.39
CA ALA A 219 -28.36 -20.44 12.14
C ALA A 219 -29.39 -19.89 13.11
N LYS A 220 -29.04 -18.82 13.81
CA LYS A 220 -29.95 -18.10 14.71
C LYS A 220 -31.08 -17.43 13.95
N ALA A 221 -30.77 -16.73 12.84
CA ALA A 221 -31.76 -16.06 12.00
C ALA A 221 -32.78 -17.04 11.42
N VAL A 222 -32.35 -18.20 10.92
CA VAL A 222 -33.26 -19.26 10.42
C VAL A 222 -34.12 -19.81 11.55
N SER A 223 -33.56 -20.06 12.73
CA SER A 223 -34.32 -20.54 13.89
C SER A 223 -35.40 -19.55 14.32
N GLU A 224 -35.08 -18.27 14.38
CA GLU A 224 -36.06 -17.21 14.73
C GLU A 224 -37.10 -17.03 13.62
N MET A 225 -36.73 -17.15 12.36
CA MET A 225 -37.65 -17.14 11.23
C MET A 225 -38.67 -18.30 11.33
N ASN A 226 -38.21 -19.53 11.52
CA ASN A 226 -39.07 -20.71 11.67
C ASN A 226 -39.99 -20.58 12.87
N LYS A 227 -39.50 -20.11 14.02
CA LYS A 227 -40.30 -19.86 15.23
C LYS A 227 -41.41 -18.83 14.94
N LYS A 228 -41.10 -17.75 14.25
CA LYS A 228 -42.10 -16.73 13.88
C LYS A 228 -43.12 -17.24 12.87
N GLN A 229 -42.70 -18.06 11.90
CA GLN A 229 -43.63 -18.70 10.97
C GLN A 229 -44.62 -19.63 11.71
N LEU A 230 -44.11 -20.41 12.67
CA LEU A 230 -44.95 -21.27 13.52
C LEU A 230 -45.92 -20.46 14.34
N LEU A 231 -45.44 -19.40 15.02
CA LEU A 231 -46.34 -18.50 15.78
C LEU A 231 -47.42 -17.84 14.92
N ASN A 232 -47.07 -17.42 13.69
CA ASN A 232 -48.01 -16.87 12.73
C ASN A 232 -49.07 -17.90 12.35
N THR A 233 -48.67 -19.16 12.08
CA THR A 233 -49.58 -20.25 11.77
C THR A 233 -50.52 -20.54 12.93
N VAL A 234 -50.00 -20.62 14.16
CA VAL A 234 -50.81 -20.82 15.37
C VAL A 234 -51.81 -19.65 15.59
N ASN A 235 -51.35 -18.39 15.46
CA ASN A 235 -52.20 -17.23 15.58
C ASN A 235 -53.34 -17.24 14.53
N PHE A 236 -53.05 -17.61 13.29
CA PHE A 236 -54.05 -17.75 12.23
C PHE A 236 -55.07 -18.83 12.56
N MET A 237 -54.64 -19.98 13.05
CA MET A 237 -55.52 -21.10 13.47
C MET A 237 -56.39 -20.66 14.66
N MET A 238 -55.86 -19.91 15.62
CA MET A 238 -56.62 -19.39 16.76
C MET A 238 -57.66 -18.38 16.33
N GLN A 239 -57.36 -17.47 15.40
CA GLN A 239 -58.30 -16.51 14.83
C GLN A 239 -59.42 -17.24 14.09
N LYS A 240 -59.07 -18.27 13.26
CA LYS A 240 -60.07 -19.09 12.56
C LYS A 240 -61.03 -19.77 13.54
N LYS A 241 -60.47 -20.35 14.60
CA LYS A 241 -61.28 -21.03 15.64
C LYS A 241 -62.17 -20.03 16.41
N GLN A 242 -61.69 -18.84 16.67
CA GLN A 242 -62.51 -17.78 17.29
C GLN A 242 -63.68 -17.36 16.36
N GLN A 243 -63.42 -17.22 15.07
CA GLN A 243 -64.48 -16.91 14.09
C GLN A 243 -65.51 -18.02 13.97
N GLU A 244 -65.08 -19.29 13.96
CA GLU A 244 -65.95 -20.44 13.95
C GLU A 244 -66.84 -20.48 15.21
N ASN A 245 -66.24 -20.26 16.39
CA ASN A 245 -67.01 -20.18 17.65
C ASN A 245 -68.02 -19.01 17.66
N GLN A 246 -67.64 -17.86 17.10
CA GLN A 246 -68.62 -16.74 16.96
C GLN A 246 -69.76 -17.08 16.01
N ARG A 247 -69.49 -17.73 14.90
CA ARG A 247 -70.56 -18.19 13.96
C ARG A 247 -71.47 -19.22 14.59
N GLN A 248 -70.93 -20.18 15.36
CA GLN A 248 -71.73 -21.16 16.10
C GLN A 248 -72.63 -20.48 17.15
N ARG A 249 -72.10 -19.49 17.86
CA ARG A 249 -72.89 -18.73 18.86
C ARG A 249 -74.00 -17.89 18.18
N MET A 250 -73.76 -17.32 17.02
CA MET A 250 -74.81 -16.64 16.25
C MET A 250 -75.89 -17.59 15.73
N ASN A 251 -75.51 -18.80 15.25
CA ASN A 251 -76.48 -19.83 14.81
C ASN A 251 -77.30 -20.41 15.95
N LEU A 252 -76.90 -20.27 17.20
CA LEU A 252 -77.66 -20.71 18.36
C LEU A 252 -78.64 -19.62 18.92
N LEU A 253 -78.46 -18.38 18.41
CA LEU A 253 -79.29 -17.23 18.84
C LEU A 253 -80.45 -16.90 17.82
N PHE A 254 -80.39 -17.50 16.65
CA PHE A 254 -81.37 -17.45 15.62
C PHE A 254 -81.79 -18.85 15.19
#